data_2f093771c02942246bb88d2c50b81f06
#
_entry.id   2f093771c02942246bb88d2c50b81f06
#
_cell.length_a   1.000
_cell.length_b   1.000
_cell.length_c   1.000
_cell.angle_alpha   90.00
_cell.angle_beta   90.00
_cell.angle_gamma   90.00
#
_symmetry.space_group_name_H-M   'P 1'
#
loop_
_entity.id
_entity.type
_entity.pdbx_description
1 polymer ?
#
loop_
_entity_poly.entity_id
_entity_poly.type
_entity_poly.pdbx_seq_one_letter_code
_entity_poly.pdbx_strand_id
1 'polypeptide(L)'
;EPGEKVTVYDIFYANSQGKFYVLFLVIFAVMFSTADIGSGYIKNIGGQVQKRGTLIFSKSIALAVFTVLTMAGAFLLQGAANYIVFKELTWGSSKAILSYFLTELALHYALVLICMAIAIILKNNVISMVIAICLTMNIMSIVYGLINSAVRKMGIQNFQIYKYTITGKISLLPMNPSGNECLEAFGVAIVFAVIMIAASSAVFQKRDI
;
A
#
# COMPACT_ATOMS: atom_id res chain seq x y z
N GLU A 1 -1.37 30.93 5.40
CA GLU A 1 -1.19 32.41 5.33
C GLU A 1 -1.41 32.85 3.88
N PRO A 2 -2.06 34.01 3.62
CA PRO A 2 -2.26 34.47 2.25
C PRO A 2 -0.90 34.86 1.65
N GLY A 3 -0.38 34.07 0.70
CA GLY A 3 0.89 34.30 0.01
C GLY A 3 1.88 33.12 0.02
N GLU A 4 1.58 32.02 0.69
CA GLU A 4 2.44 30.84 0.67
C GLU A 4 2.29 30.10 -0.68
N LYS A 5 3.39 29.91 -1.39
CA LYS A 5 3.38 29.23 -2.68
C LYS A 5 3.16 27.73 -2.47
N VAL A 6 2.10 27.21 -3.06
CA VAL A 6 1.81 25.77 -3.03
C VAL A 6 2.90 25.02 -3.81
N THR A 7 3.59 24.11 -3.13
CA THR A 7 4.64 23.30 -3.74
C THR A 7 4.08 22.02 -4.36
N VAL A 8 4.82 21.39 -5.27
CA VAL A 8 4.50 20.06 -5.79
C VAL A 8 4.39 19.04 -4.66
N TYR A 9 5.19 19.20 -3.61
CA TYR A 9 5.16 18.33 -2.44
C TYR A 9 3.85 18.47 -1.64
N ASP A 10 3.33 19.70 -1.46
CA ASP A 10 2.04 19.93 -0.78
C ASP A 10 0.90 19.19 -1.51
N ILE A 11 0.88 19.29 -2.83
CA ILE A 11 -0.12 18.61 -3.67
C ILE A 11 0.05 17.09 -3.61
N PHE A 12 1.29 16.60 -3.66
CA PHE A 12 1.56 15.17 -3.56
C PHE A 12 1.11 14.62 -2.20
N TYR A 13 1.42 15.31 -1.11
CA TYR A 13 0.97 14.95 0.23
C TYR A 13 -0.57 14.93 0.31
N ALA A 14 -1.23 15.97 -0.16
CA ALA A 14 -2.70 16.05 -0.14
C ALA A 14 -3.35 14.91 -0.95
N ASN A 15 -2.82 14.59 -2.14
CA ASN A 15 -3.30 13.49 -2.96
C ASN A 15 -2.98 12.11 -2.38
N SER A 16 -1.86 11.97 -1.67
CA SER A 16 -1.53 10.76 -0.92
C SER A 16 -2.55 10.51 0.19
N GLN A 17 -2.90 11.56 0.95
CA GLN A 17 -3.96 11.50 1.95
C GLN A 17 -5.34 11.26 1.33
N GLY A 18 -5.62 11.80 0.15
CA GLY A 18 -6.81 11.56 -0.66
C GLY A 18 -6.88 10.14 -1.27
N LYS A 19 -5.79 9.39 -1.23
CA LYS A 19 -5.67 7.98 -1.67
C LYS A 19 -6.02 7.72 -3.14
N PHE A 20 -5.93 8.75 -3.98
CA PHE A 20 -6.39 8.66 -5.36
C PHE A 20 -5.58 7.65 -6.18
N TYR A 21 -4.25 7.73 -6.18
CA TYR A 21 -3.38 6.78 -6.90
C TYR A 21 -3.31 5.42 -6.21
N VAL A 22 -3.62 5.35 -4.91
CA VAL A 22 -3.61 4.10 -4.15
C VAL A 22 -4.70 3.14 -4.63
N LEU A 23 -5.84 3.67 -5.09
CA LEU A 23 -6.88 2.84 -5.69
C LEU A 23 -6.37 2.08 -6.92
N PHE A 24 -5.61 2.74 -7.80
CA PHE A 24 -5.00 2.06 -8.95
C PHE A 24 -4.03 0.96 -8.51
N LEU A 25 -3.23 1.21 -7.47
CA LEU A 25 -2.32 0.22 -6.92
C LEU A 25 -3.04 -1.05 -6.44
N VAL A 26 -4.09 -0.88 -5.62
CA VAL A 26 -4.78 -2.04 -5.04
C VAL A 26 -5.64 -2.79 -6.04
N ILE A 27 -6.29 -2.08 -6.98
CA ILE A 27 -7.04 -2.70 -8.09
C ILE A 27 -6.09 -3.54 -8.94
N PHE A 28 -4.96 -2.97 -9.36
CA PHE A 28 -3.97 -3.70 -10.15
C PHE A 28 -3.42 -4.90 -9.38
N ALA A 29 -3.10 -4.75 -8.10
CA ALA A 29 -2.58 -5.84 -7.27
C ALA A 29 -3.54 -7.03 -7.22
N VAL A 30 -4.84 -6.78 -7.04
CA VAL A 30 -5.86 -7.83 -7.03
C VAL A 30 -6.00 -8.48 -8.41
N MET A 31 -6.14 -7.69 -9.47
CA MET A 31 -6.28 -8.21 -10.84
C MET A 31 -5.07 -9.03 -11.25
N PHE A 32 -3.86 -8.53 -11.04
CA PHE A 32 -2.62 -9.20 -11.37
C PHE A 32 -2.44 -10.50 -10.58
N SER A 33 -2.85 -10.51 -9.31
CA SER A 33 -2.73 -11.68 -8.44
C SER A 33 -3.69 -12.79 -8.81
N THR A 34 -4.88 -12.47 -9.33
CA THR A 34 -5.92 -13.43 -9.71
C THR A 34 -5.88 -13.83 -11.19
N ALA A 35 -5.17 -13.09 -12.04
CA ALA A 35 -5.15 -13.31 -13.49
C ALA A 35 -4.79 -14.75 -13.90
N ASP A 36 -3.78 -15.33 -13.27
CA ASP A 36 -3.33 -16.69 -13.58
C ASP A 36 -4.32 -17.75 -13.11
N ILE A 37 -5.09 -17.44 -12.06
CA ILE A 37 -6.11 -18.35 -11.52
C ILE A 37 -7.29 -18.39 -12.49
N GLY A 38 -7.74 -17.22 -12.95
CA GLY A 38 -8.88 -17.07 -13.83
C GLY A 38 -8.63 -17.60 -15.25
N SER A 39 -7.40 -17.49 -15.77
CA SER A 39 -7.02 -17.96 -17.10
C SER A 39 -6.70 -19.45 -17.18
N GLY A 40 -6.65 -20.17 -16.06
CA GLY A 40 -6.19 -21.56 -16.02
C GLY A 40 -4.68 -21.74 -16.28
N TYR A 41 -3.93 -20.65 -16.45
CA TYR A 41 -2.49 -20.65 -16.74
C TYR A 41 -1.67 -21.37 -15.65
N ILE A 42 -2.15 -21.35 -14.42
CA ILE A 42 -1.55 -22.08 -13.29
C ILE A 42 -1.47 -23.59 -13.58
N LYS A 43 -2.44 -24.18 -14.28
CA LYS A 43 -2.43 -25.61 -14.63
C LYS A 43 -1.28 -25.96 -15.58
N ASN A 44 -0.95 -25.05 -16.48
CA ASN A 44 0.12 -25.25 -17.46
C ASN A 44 1.51 -25.06 -16.84
N ILE A 45 1.67 -24.11 -15.93
CA ILE A 45 2.96 -23.83 -15.25
C ILE A 45 3.17 -24.75 -14.04
N GLY A 46 2.11 -25.18 -13.38
CA GLY A 46 2.20 -25.97 -12.14
C GLY A 46 2.99 -27.27 -12.27
N GLY A 47 3.05 -27.84 -13.49
CA GLY A 47 3.89 -29.00 -13.80
C GLY A 47 5.37 -28.67 -14.13
N GLN A 48 5.68 -27.42 -14.46
CA GLN A 48 7.03 -27.02 -14.90
C GLN A 48 7.84 -26.35 -13.79
N VAL A 49 7.19 -25.80 -12.74
CA VAL A 49 7.86 -25.09 -11.66
C VAL A 49 8.03 -26.00 -10.44
N GLN A 50 9.29 -26.36 -10.13
CA GLN A 50 9.62 -27.21 -8.97
C GLN A 50 9.13 -26.68 -7.63
N LYS A 51 9.11 -25.36 -7.45
CA LYS A 51 8.67 -24.70 -6.20
C LYS A 51 7.62 -23.63 -6.50
N ARG A 52 6.36 -23.95 -6.26
CA ARG A 52 5.22 -23.05 -6.50
C ARG A 52 5.31 -21.70 -5.74
N GLY A 53 6.01 -21.66 -4.60
CA GLY A 53 6.26 -20.43 -3.86
C GLY A 53 7.09 -19.39 -4.62
N THR A 54 7.91 -19.82 -5.60
CA THR A 54 8.69 -18.90 -6.44
C THR A 54 7.78 -18.00 -7.29
N LEU A 55 6.60 -18.48 -7.71
CA LEU A 55 5.63 -17.65 -8.43
C LEU A 55 5.11 -16.49 -7.59
N ILE A 56 4.87 -16.72 -6.31
CA ILE A 56 4.43 -15.66 -5.38
C ILE A 56 5.53 -14.62 -5.20
N PHE A 57 6.78 -15.08 -5.07
CA PHE A 57 7.92 -14.18 -4.96
C PHE A 57 8.10 -13.34 -6.23
N SER A 58 8.01 -13.94 -7.42
CA SER A 58 8.06 -13.22 -8.70
C SER A 58 6.94 -12.18 -8.82
N LYS A 59 5.71 -12.53 -8.39
CA LYS A 59 4.59 -11.59 -8.35
C LYS A 59 4.86 -10.43 -7.38
N SER A 60 5.43 -10.71 -6.22
CA SER A 60 5.76 -9.64 -5.25
C SER A 60 6.79 -8.66 -5.81
N ILE A 61 7.79 -9.13 -6.56
CA ILE A 61 8.76 -8.27 -7.24
C ILE A 61 8.08 -7.41 -8.32
N ALA A 62 7.24 -8.03 -9.15
CA ALA A 62 6.50 -7.28 -10.18
C ALA A 62 5.61 -6.19 -9.57
N LEU A 63 4.94 -6.49 -8.45
CA LEU A 63 4.14 -5.53 -7.70
C LEU A 63 5.00 -4.43 -7.06
N ALA A 64 6.23 -4.72 -6.61
CA ALA A 64 7.16 -3.71 -6.12
C ALA A 64 7.52 -2.71 -7.22
N VAL A 65 7.90 -3.22 -8.40
CA VAL A 65 8.20 -2.37 -9.57
C VAL A 65 6.99 -1.52 -9.96
N PHE A 66 5.80 -2.12 -10.00
CA PHE A 66 4.57 -1.38 -10.32
C PHE A 66 4.27 -0.28 -9.28
N THR A 67 4.47 -0.56 -7.99
CA THR A 67 4.28 0.42 -6.91
C THR A 67 5.23 1.61 -7.08
N VAL A 68 6.52 1.35 -7.35
CA VAL A 68 7.52 2.40 -7.61
C VAL A 68 7.12 3.24 -8.81
N LEU A 69 6.78 2.61 -9.93
CA LEU A 69 6.42 3.32 -11.17
C LEU A 69 5.16 4.16 -10.99
N THR A 70 4.14 3.63 -10.31
CA THR A 70 2.88 4.36 -10.08
C THR A 70 3.11 5.56 -9.17
N MET A 71 3.84 5.41 -8.07
CA MET A 71 4.10 6.52 -7.14
C MET A 71 5.02 7.58 -7.76
N ALA A 72 6.08 7.17 -8.44
CA ALA A 72 6.96 8.10 -9.15
C ALA A 72 6.22 8.82 -10.29
N GLY A 73 5.41 8.10 -11.06
CA GLY A 73 4.55 8.66 -12.09
C GLY A 73 3.54 9.66 -11.53
N ALA A 74 2.88 9.34 -10.43
CA ALA A 74 1.95 10.25 -9.74
C ALA A 74 2.65 11.54 -9.30
N PHE A 75 3.85 11.43 -8.70
CA PHE A 75 4.64 12.58 -8.28
C PHE A 75 5.04 13.49 -9.47
N LEU A 76 5.52 12.90 -10.56
CA LEU A 76 5.91 13.63 -11.76
C LEU A 76 4.72 14.29 -12.47
N LEU A 77 3.59 13.57 -12.58
CA LEU A 77 2.36 14.12 -13.17
C LEU A 77 1.82 15.30 -12.36
N GLN A 78 1.95 15.27 -11.04
CA GLN A 78 1.56 16.39 -10.19
C GLN A 78 2.50 17.58 -10.37
N GLY A 79 3.79 17.35 -10.56
CA GLY A 79 4.73 18.41 -10.95
C GLY A 79 4.34 19.08 -12.27
N ALA A 80 4.02 18.27 -13.27
CA ALA A 80 3.57 18.78 -14.57
C ALA A 80 2.24 19.56 -14.47
N ALA A 81 1.27 19.04 -13.71
CA ALA A 81 -0.01 19.71 -13.47
C ALA A 81 0.18 21.05 -12.72
N ASN A 82 1.02 21.07 -11.71
CA ASN A 82 1.36 22.29 -10.98
C ASN A 82 1.94 23.35 -11.92
N TYR A 83 2.89 22.98 -12.78
CA TYR A 83 3.47 23.89 -13.76
C TYR A 83 2.44 24.42 -14.76
N ILE A 84 1.52 23.57 -15.23
CA ILE A 84 0.48 24.00 -16.19
C ILE A 84 -0.48 25.01 -15.54
N VAL A 85 -0.89 24.77 -14.29
CA VAL A 85 -1.88 25.58 -13.59
C VAL A 85 -1.28 26.88 -13.06
N PHE A 86 -0.15 26.79 -12.36
CA PHE A 86 0.44 27.94 -11.66
C PHE A 86 1.57 28.62 -12.42
N LYS A 87 2.04 28.06 -13.56
CA LYS A 87 3.17 28.52 -14.36
C LYS A 87 4.49 28.64 -13.59
N GLU A 88 4.54 28.10 -12.37
CA GLU A 88 5.71 28.04 -11.52
C GLU A 88 5.95 26.58 -11.09
N LEU A 89 7.22 26.19 -10.95
CA LEU A 89 7.59 24.85 -10.51
C LEU A 89 8.41 24.95 -9.22
N THR A 90 7.72 24.82 -8.09
CA THR A 90 8.34 24.79 -6.78
C THR A 90 8.18 23.41 -6.18
N TRP A 91 9.31 22.70 -5.94
CA TRP A 91 9.27 21.29 -5.50
C TRP A 91 9.07 21.13 -3.99
N GLY A 92 9.54 22.08 -3.19
CA GLY A 92 9.61 21.96 -1.73
C GLY A 92 10.97 21.42 -1.24
N SER A 93 11.03 21.02 0.03
CA SER A 93 12.27 20.53 0.65
C SER A 93 12.63 19.11 0.13
N SER A 94 13.77 18.97 -0.54
CA SER A 94 14.23 17.69 -1.08
C SER A 94 14.38 16.61 -0.01
N LYS A 95 14.81 16.97 1.20
CA LYS A 95 14.96 16.03 2.32
C LYS A 95 13.59 15.52 2.80
N ALA A 96 12.61 16.41 2.93
CA ALA A 96 11.25 16.06 3.34
C ALA A 96 10.57 15.19 2.29
N ILE A 97 10.71 15.55 1.01
CA ILE A 97 10.20 14.75 -0.12
C ILE A 97 10.76 13.34 -0.08
N LEU A 98 12.08 13.19 0.04
CA LEU A 98 12.73 11.89 0.01
C LEU A 98 12.32 11.02 1.19
N SER A 99 12.31 11.55 2.41
CA SER A 99 11.94 10.80 3.61
C SER A 99 10.48 10.35 3.56
N TYR A 100 9.57 11.26 3.19
CA TYR A 100 8.15 10.95 3.04
C TYR A 100 7.91 9.94 1.93
N PHE A 101 8.45 10.19 0.72
CA PHE A 101 8.25 9.34 -0.45
C PHE A 101 8.73 7.90 -0.21
N LEU A 102 9.93 7.71 0.36
CA LEU A 102 10.45 6.38 0.63
C LEU A 102 9.62 5.65 1.70
N THR A 103 9.19 6.36 2.72
CA THR A 103 8.36 5.77 3.78
C THR A 103 6.98 5.37 3.25
N GLU A 104 6.33 6.24 2.50
CA GLU A 104 5.06 5.95 1.84
C GLU A 104 5.19 4.81 0.83
N LEU A 105 6.30 4.75 0.07
CA LEU A 105 6.57 3.66 -0.86
C LEU A 105 6.59 2.30 -0.16
N ALA A 106 7.28 2.21 0.98
CA ALA A 106 7.35 0.98 1.76
C ALA A 106 5.97 0.57 2.31
N LEU A 107 5.20 1.52 2.84
CA LEU A 107 3.85 1.29 3.35
C LEU A 107 2.88 0.86 2.24
N HIS A 108 2.92 1.55 1.09
CA HIS A 108 2.06 1.20 -0.05
C HIS A 108 2.43 -0.15 -0.66
N TYR A 109 3.71 -0.49 -0.72
CA TYR A 109 4.12 -1.83 -1.14
C TYR A 109 3.59 -2.91 -0.18
N ALA A 110 3.68 -2.69 1.13
CA ALA A 110 3.10 -3.62 2.11
C ALA A 110 1.57 -3.74 1.96
N LEU A 111 0.85 -2.64 1.68
CA LEU A 111 -0.58 -2.65 1.39
C LEU A 111 -0.91 -3.47 0.14
N VAL A 112 -0.14 -3.30 -0.92
CA VAL A 112 -0.26 -4.06 -2.17
C VAL A 112 -0.06 -5.57 -1.93
N LEU A 113 0.90 -5.95 -1.07
CA LEU A 113 1.10 -7.35 -0.68
C LEU A 113 -0.04 -7.91 0.16
N ILE A 114 -0.68 -7.11 1.01
CA ILE A 114 -1.92 -7.50 1.71
C ILE A 114 -3.02 -7.80 0.69
N CYS A 115 -3.21 -6.92 -0.29
CA CYS A 115 -4.22 -7.11 -1.34
C CYS A 115 -3.92 -8.36 -2.20
N MET A 116 -2.65 -8.61 -2.53
CA MET A 116 -2.20 -9.84 -3.19
C MET A 116 -2.57 -11.08 -2.36
N ALA A 117 -2.27 -11.07 -1.06
CA ALA A 117 -2.58 -12.18 -0.17
C ALA A 117 -4.09 -12.47 -0.10
N ILE A 118 -4.90 -11.43 0.05
CA ILE A 118 -6.37 -11.54 0.06
C ILE A 118 -6.86 -12.16 -1.25
N ALA A 119 -6.36 -11.68 -2.39
CA ALA A 119 -6.73 -12.16 -3.71
C ALA A 119 -6.36 -13.64 -3.91
N ILE A 120 -5.19 -14.04 -3.44
CA ILE A 120 -4.73 -15.42 -3.49
C ILE A 120 -5.56 -16.31 -2.57
N ILE A 121 -5.90 -15.87 -1.36
CA ILE A 121 -6.66 -16.66 -0.39
C ILE A 121 -8.11 -16.86 -0.86
N LEU A 122 -8.78 -15.78 -1.25
CA LEU A 122 -10.21 -15.81 -1.60
C LEU A 122 -10.50 -16.39 -2.98
N LYS A 123 -9.55 -16.36 -3.92
CA LYS A 123 -9.71 -16.84 -5.31
C LYS A 123 -10.87 -16.15 -6.08
N ASN A 124 -11.39 -15.08 -5.55
CA ASN A 124 -12.50 -14.34 -6.13
C ASN A 124 -12.06 -12.90 -6.35
N ASN A 125 -11.96 -12.51 -7.63
CA ASN A 125 -11.47 -11.19 -8.01
C ASN A 125 -12.39 -10.07 -7.46
N VAL A 126 -13.71 -10.25 -7.58
CA VAL A 126 -14.69 -9.23 -7.17
C VAL A 126 -14.65 -9.00 -5.66
N ILE A 127 -14.74 -10.07 -4.87
CA ILE A 127 -14.72 -9.97 -3.40
C ILE A 127 -13.38 -9.39 -2.92
N SER A 128 -12.27 -9.86 -3.50
CA SER A 128 -10.93 -9.36 -3.14
C SER A 128 -10.78 -7.87 -3.47
N MET A 129 -11.35 -7.42 -4.60
CA MET A 129 -11.32 -6.01 -5.00
C MET A 129 -12.14 -5.14 -4.06
N VAL A 130 -13.34 -5.57 -3.68
CA VAL A 130 -14.18 -4.85 -2.70
C VAL A 130 -13.43 -4.70 -1.37
N ILE A 131 -12.83 -5.78 -0.85
CA ILE A 131 -12.06 -5.73 0.40
C ILE A 131 -10.86 -4.80 0.25
N ALA A 132 -10.11 -4.88 -0.85
CA ALA A 132 -8.95 -4.02 -1.11
C ALA A 132 -9.32 -2.53 -1.15
N ILE A 133 -10.44 -2.19 -1.80
CA ILE A 133 -10.97 -0.82 -1.83
C ILE A 133 -11.40 -0.38 -0.42
N CYS A 134 -12.10 -1.22 0.33
CA CYS A 134 -12.50 -0.92 1.71
C CYS A 134 -11.29 -0.70 2.64
N LEU A 135 -10.21 -1.48 2.46
CA LEU A 135 -8.96 -1.30 3.19
C LEU A 135 -8.28 0.04 2.84
N THR A 136 -8.34 0.43 1.58
CA THR A 136 -7.69 1.65 1.08
C THR A 136 -8.46 2.90 1.51
N MET A 137 -9.78 2.86 1.43
CA MET A 137 -10.64 3.95 1.85
C MET A 137 -10.67 4.06 3.39
N ASN A 138 -10.99 5.24 3.91
CA ASN A 138 -11.02 5.50 5.36
C ASN A 138 -12.08 4.70 6.13
N ILE A 139 -12.73 3.71 5.51
CA ILE A 139 -13.71 2.80 6.15
C ILE A 139 -13.08 2.06 7.33
N MET A 140 -11.80 1.69 7.23
CA MET A 140 -11.08 1.05 8.33
C MET A 140 -10.94 1.92 9.56
N SER A 141 -11.04 3.24 9.45
CA SER A 141 -11.01 4.15 10.61
C SER A 141 -12.15 3.88 11.59
N ILE A 142 -13.33 3.48 11.09
CA ILE A 142 -14.48 3.09 11.92
C ILE A 142 -14.15 1.83 12.72
N VAL A 143 -13.58 0.82 12.06
CA VAL A 143 -13.17 -0.44 12.70
C VAL A 143 -12.11 -0.18 13.78
N TYR A 144 -11.12 0.66 13.44
CA TYR A 144 -10.07 1.04 14.40
C TYR A 144 -10.63 1.80 15.60
N GLY A 145 -11.60 2.70 15.38
CA GLY A 145 -12.30 3.39 16.45
C GLY A 145 -13.03 2.42 17.40
N LEU A 146 -13.71 1.43 16.85
CA LEU A 146 -14.38 0.39 17.65
C LEU A 146 -13.39 -0.46 18.47
N ILE A 147 -12.29 -0.90 17.84
CA ILE A 147 -11.25 -1.69 18.54
C ILE A 147 -10.61 -0.85 19.65
N ASN A 148 -10.21 0.39 19.38
CA ASN A 148 -9.64 1.27 20.39
C ASN A 148 -10.60 1.49 21.56
N SER A 149 -11.90 1.65 21.27
CA SER A 149 -12.92 1.82 22.30
C SER A 149 -13.10 0.56 23.15
N ALA A 150 -13.07 -0.63 22.52
CA ALA A 150 -13.15 -1.90 23.23
C ALA A 150 -11.94 -2.13 24.14
N VAL A 151 -10.73 -1.89 23.63
CA VAL A 151 -9.47 -2.03 24.38
C VAL A 151 -9.39 -1.05 25.55
N ARG A 152 -9.88 0.18 25.34
CA ARG A 152 -9.95 1.18 26.43
C ARG A 152 -10.90 0.74 27.55
N LYS A 153 -12.03 0.10 27.22
CA LYS A 153 -12.94 -0.49 28.23
C LYS A 153 -12.30 -1.62 29.02
N MET A 154 -11.29 -2.29 28.45
CA MET A 154 -10.49 -3.32 29.16
C MET A 154 -9.38 -2.73 30.06
N GLY A 155 -9.31 -1.38 30.20
CA GLY A 155 -8.36 -0.70 31.07
C GLY A 155 -7.05 -0.26 30.42
N ILE A 156 -6.86 -0.53 29.13
CA ILE A 156 -5.63 -0.13 28.39
C ILE A 156 -5.87 1.20 27.69
N GLN A 157 -5.55 2.30 28.39
CA GLN A 157 -5.92 3.65 27.93
C GLN A 157 -5.06 4.19 26.77
N ASN A 158 -3.81 3.73 26.61
CA ASN A 158 -2.85 4.27 25.64
C ASN A 158 -2.73 3.45 24.34
N PHE A 159 -3.56 2.42 24.16
CA PHE A 159 -3.51 1.60 22.97
C PHE A 159 -4.15 2.32 21.78
N GLN A 160 -3.43 2.34 20.66
CA GLN A 160 -3.89 2.91 19.39
C GLN A 160 -3.53 1.96 18.26
N ILE A 161 -4.53 1.24 17.74
CA ILE A 161 -4.33 0.24 16.68
C ILE A 161 -3.76 0.84 15.39
N TYR A 162 -4.01 2.12 15.11
CA TYR A 162 -3.46 2.83 13.95
C TYR A 162 -1.94 2.73 13.86
N LYS A 163 -1.24 2.71 14.98
CA LYS A 163 0.23 2.65 15.02
C LYS A 163 0.79 1.31 14.54
N TYR A 164 -0.02 0.26 14.58
CA TYR A 164 0.40 -1.12 14.29
C TYR A 164 -0.15 -1.67 12.97
N THR A 165 -0.90 -0.88 12.23
CA THR A 165 -1.50 -1.28 10.96
C THR A 165 -0.96 -0.47 9.81
N ILE A 166 -0.87 -1.08 8.61
CA ILE A 166 -0.37 -0.41 7.40
C ILE A 166 -1.24 0.79 7.05
N THR A 167 -2.56 0.60 6.98
CA THR A 167 -3.49 1.67 6.59
C THR A 167 -3.56 2.78 7.65
N GLY A 168 -3.35 2.43 8.93
CA GLY A 168 -3.21 3.40 10.01
C GLY A 168 -1.92 4.22 9.89
N LYS A 169 -0.78 3.58 9.62
CA LYS A 169 0.50 4.27 9.42
C LYS A 169 0.47 5.20 8.21
N ILE A 170 -0.12 4.79 7.08
CA ILE A 170 -0.34 5.65 5.91
C ILE A 170 -1.14 6.90 6.28
N SER A 171 -2.20 6.75 7.06
CA SER A 171 -3.06 7.88 7.45
C SER A 171 -2.44 8.80 8.51
N LEU A 172 -1.50 8.31 9.31
CA LEU A 172 -0.86 9.06 10.39
C LEU A 172 0.49 9.65 10.01
N LEU A 173 1.06 9.30 8.85
CA LEU A 173 2.37 9.78 8.44
C LEU A 173 2.30 11.29 8.17
N PRO A 174 3.02 12.13 8.94
CA PRO A 174 3.00 13.57 8.73
C PRO A 174 3.78 13.95 7.46
N MET A 175 3.52 15.13 6.94
CA MET A 175 4.21 15.67 5.78
C MET A 175 5.74 15.73 5.96
N ASN A 176 6.21 16.06 7.16
CA ASN A 176 7.63 16.06 7.52
C ASN A 176 7.91 15.00 8.58
N PRO A 177 8.02 13.71 8.21
CA PRO A 177 8.19 12.65 9.17
C PRO A 177 9.57 12.72 9.83
N SER A 178 9.59 12.56 11.16
CA SER A 178 10.83 12.38 11.91
C SER A 178 11.49 11.04 11.58
N GLY A 179 12.80 10.93 11.86
CA GLY A 179 13.52 9.68 11.66
C GLY A 179 12.91 8.48 12.40
N ASN A 180 12.38 8.72 13.61
CA ASN A 180 11.71 7.67 14.39
C ASN A 180 10.39 7.22 13.76
N GLU A 181 9.58 8.15 13.24
CA GLU A 181 8.34 7.83 12.54
C GLU A 181 8.61 7.04 11.26
N CYS A 182 9.66 7.41 10.51
CA CYS A 182 10.10 6.64 9.34
C CYS A 182 10.51 5.22 9.74
N LEU A 183 11.35 5.06 10.77
CA LEU A 183 11.81 3.74 11.23
C LEU A 183 10.66 2.85 11.71
N GLU A 184 9.73 3.39 12.46
CA GLU A 184 8.53 2.66 12.88
C GLU A 184 7.68 2.22 11.68
N ALA A 185 7.47 3.11 10.70
CA ALA A 185 6.71 2.81 9.50
C ALA A 185 7.38 1.73 8.65
N PHE A 186 8.70 1.81 8.44
CA PHE A 186 9.48 0.78 7.77
C PHE A 186 9.40 -0.56 8.51
N GLY A 187 9.53 -0.55 9.84
CA GLY A 187 9.43 -1.77 10.66
C GLY A 187 8.08 -2.46 10.45
N VAL A 188 6.98 -1.71 10.53
CA VAL A 188 5.63 -2.25 10.29
C VAL A 188 5.50 -2.75 8.85
N ALA A 189 5.97 -1.99 7.85
CA ALA A 189 5.91 -2.39 6.45
C ALA A 189 6.65 -3.70 6.18
N ILE A 190 7.86 -3.86 6.70
CA ILE A 190 8.67 -5.08 6.54
C ILE A 190 7.99 -6.29 7.17
N VAL A 191 7.49 -6.15 8.40
CA VAL A 191 6.79 -7.24 9.10
C VAL A 191 5.58 -7.72 8.31
N PHE A 192 4.74 -6.78 7.84
CA PHE A 192 3.58 -7.15 7.02
C PHE A 192 3.99 -7.74 5.68
N ALA A 193 5.00 -7.21 5.01
CA ALA A 193 5.48 -7.74 3.73
C ALA A 193 5.93 -9.20 3.87
N VAL A 194 6.75 -9.51 4.88
CA VAL A 194 7.23 -10.86 5.13
C VAL A 194 6.07 -11.82 5.45
N ILE A 195 5.16 -11.42 6.34
CA ILE A 195 4.00 -12.23 6.72
C ILE A 195 3.11 -12.50 5.51
N MET A 196 2.81 -11.48 4.68
CA MET A 196 1.92 -11.63 3.54
C MET A 196 2.52 -12.47 2.42
N ILE A 197 3.82 -12.35 2.14
CA ILE A 197 4.52 -13.21 1.18
C ILE A 197 4.54 -14.66 1.69
N ALA A 198 4.86 -14.87 2.96
CA ALA A 198 4.89 -16.22 3.55
C ALA A 198 3.49 -16.88 3.55
N ALA A 199 2.46 -16.15 3.98
CA ALA A 199 1.07 -16.63 3.98
C ALA A 199 0.59 -16.95 2.56
N SER A 200 0.83 -16.05 1.60
CA SER A 200 0.47 -16.27 0.20
C SER A 200 1.17 -17.50 -0.38
N SER A 201 2.46 -17.64 -0.10
CA SER A 201 3.25 -18.80 -0.55
C SER A 201 2.75 -20.11 0.05
N ALA A 202 2.47 -20.13 1.36
CA ALA A 202 1.96 -21.32 2.05
C ALA A 202 0.58 -21.76 1.54
N VAL A 203 -0.33 -20.79 1.31
CA VAL A 203 -1.65 -21.07 0.73
C VAL A 203 -1.52 -21.57 -0.70
N PHE A 204 -0.64 -20.95 -1.49
CA PHE A 204 -0.46 -21.31 -2.89
C PHE A 204 0.18 -22.69 -3.07
N GLN A 205 1.12 -23.08 -2.20
CA GLN A 205 1.76 -24.42 -2.23
C GLN A 205 0.80 -25.56 -1.91
N LYS A 206 -0.17 -25.31 -1.01
CA LYS A 206 -1.16 -26.34 -0.60
C LYS A 206 -2.33 -26.48 -1.58
N ARG A 207 -2.32 -25.76 -2.70
CA ARG A 207 -3.40 -25.85 -3.70
C ARG A 207 -3.22 -27.07 -4.58
N ASP A 208 -4.26 -27.89 -4.66
CA ASP A 208 -4.44 -28.83 -5.74
C ASP A 208 -4.77 -28.04 -7.02
N ILE A 209 -3.98 -28.24 -8.06
CA ILE A 209 -4.10 -27.57 -9.35
C ILE A 209 -4.59 -28.57 -10.39
#